data_0908b2809db2ac82e29870fb6214f191
#
_entry.id   0908b2809db2ac82e29870fb6214f191
#
_cell.length_a   1.000
_cell.length_b   1.000
_cell.length_c   1.000
_cell.angle_alpha   90.00
_cell.angle_beta   90.00
_cell.angle_gamma   90.00
#
_symmetry.space_group_name_H-M   'P 1'
#
loop_
_entity.id
_entity.type
_entity.pdbx_description
1 polymer ?
#
loop_
_entity_poly.entity_id
_entity_poly.type
_entity_poly.pdbx_seq_one_letter_code
_entity_poly.pdbx_strand_id
1 'polypeptide(L)'
;MNLLGIDFEDWYHPTLIQKYVQGEKHEPRMFKGLDKILDMLKKNDTLATFFVVGELLENNPEIFDKIIENEHEIAFHTMYHTMIDSPNFKANFPSEIAKFSQLTNKKSRGFRAPTFSLNNTSSWIIDSLSEYGYLYDSSVVPAKTDLYGIPNAETRPYRISSDSLEKDDPDGKLLEFPLLITNFLGKRVPAAGGFYLRTLPARTIKNAIKNYERQEIPATLYIHSWELTPEFMPRLPLPTKDKFITYHNLQKAFTKMNRLIQEFEFTSFEKFLGNNSIF
;
A
#
# COMPACT_ATOMS: atom_id res chain seq x y z
N MET A 1 10.64 9.03 -12.40
CA MET A 1 9.96 9.31 -11.12
C MET A 1 9.19 8.07 -10.71
N ASN A 2 9.36 7.58 -9.49
CA ASN A 2 8.75 6.37 -8.95
C ASN A 2 7.61 6.73 -7.98
N LEU A 3 6.85 5.74 -7.52
CA LEU A 3 5.69 5.91 -6.66
C LEU A 3 5.95 5.31 -5.27
N LEU A 4 5.61 6.07 -4.22
CA LEU A 4 5.75 5.63 -2.84
C LEU A 4 4.38 5.61 -2.16
N GLY A 5 3.94 4.41 -1.74
CA GLY A 5 2.80 4.20 -0.87
C GLY A 5 3.24 3.91 0.56
N ILE A 6 2.55 4.48 1.53
CA ILE A 6 2.69 4.13 2.94
C ILE A 6 1.37 3.56 3.40
N ASP A 7 1.34 2.25 3.67
CA ASP A 7 0.16 1.63 4.23
C ASP A 7 0.09 2.03 5.71
N PHE A 8 -0.74 3.04 6.00
CA PHE A 8 -0.85 3.62 7.33
C PHE A 8 -1.89 2.83 8.13
N GLU A 9 -1.38 1.82 8.78
CA GLU A 9 -2.11 0.85 9.59
C GLU A 9 -1.43 0.67 10.96
N ASP A 10 -2.18 0.24 11.97
CA ASP A 10 -1.63 0.00 13.30
C ASP A 10 -1.10 -1.43 13.45
N TRP A 11 -0.36 -1.70 14.51
CA TRP A 11 0.32 -2.98 14.79
C TRP A 11 -0.63 -4.19 14.81
N TYR A 12 -1.92 -4.00 15.06
CA TYR A 12 -2.92 -5.07 15.11
C TYR A 12 -3.64 -5.31 13.78
N HIS A 13 -3.46 -4.45 12.78
CA HIS A 13 -4.09 -4.59 11.47
C HIS A 13 -3.49 -5.68 10.56
N PRO A 14 -2.16 -5.94 10.55
CA PRO A 14 -1.63 -6.97 9.66
C PRO A 14 -2.33 -8.31 9.84
N THR A 15 -2.79 -8.92 8.74
CA THR A 15 -3.57 -10.16 8.74
C THR A 15 -2.89 -11.30 9.50
N LEU A 16 -1.55 -11.35 9.47
CA LEU A 16 -0.77 -12.32 10.25
C LEU A 16 -0.90 -12.11 11.76
N ILE A 17 -1.22 -10.91 12.20
CA ILE A 17 -1.38 -10.55 13.61
C ILE A 17 -2.84 -10.65 14.04
N GLN A 18 -3.77 -10.17 13.21
CA GLN A 18 -5.20 -10.13 13.52
C GLN A 18 -5.73 -11.43 14.13
N LYS A 19 -5.35 -12.59 13.58
CA LYS A 19 -5.79 -13.89 14.08
C LYS A 19 -5.36 -14.23 15.51
N TYR A 20 -4.36 -13.51 16.07
CA TYR A 20 -3.87 -13.72 17.44
C TYR A 20 -4.40 -12.70 18.43
N VAL A 21 -5.02 -11.63 17.93
CA VAL A 21 -5.47 -10.51 18.76
C VAL A 21 -6.97 -10.22 18.60
N GLN A 22 -7.70 -11.13 17.94
CA GLN A 22 -9.14 -11.00 17.73
C GLN A 22 -9.91 -10.93 19.04
N GLY A 23 -10.94 -10.07 19.08
CA GLY A 23 -11.86 -9.93 20.22
C GLY A 23 -11.34 -9.06 21.36
N GLU A 24 -10.13 -8.53 21.28
CA GLU A 24 -9.60 -7.56 22.24
C GLU A 24 -9.67 -6.14 21.68
N LYS A 25 -9.89 -5.17 22.57
CA LYS A 25 -9.77 -3.75 22.21
C LYS A 25 -8.31 -3.36 22.28
N HIS A 26 -7.76 -2.94 21.14
CA HIS A 26 -6.36 -2.54 21.05
C HIS A 26 -6.20 -1.01 21.09
N GLU A 27 -5.12 -0.56 21.74
CA GLU A 27 -4.73 0.85 21.71
C GLU A 27 -3.92 1.12 20.45
N PRO A 28 -4.35 2.04 19.58
CA PRO A 28 -3.55 2.49 18.44
C PRO A 28 -2.24 3.11 18.93
N ARG A 29 -1.13 2.87 18.20
CA ARG A 29 0.20 3.36 18.55
C ARG A 29 0.93 4.02 17.40
N MET A 30 0.60 3.66 16.16
CA MET A 30 1.37 4.11 14.98
C MET A 30 1.21 5.59 14.70
N PHE A 31 0.11 6.23 15.14
CA PHE A 31 -0.03 7.68 15.03
C PHE A 31 1.09 8.44 15.79
N LYS A 32 1.65 7.86 16.87
CA LYS A 32 2.79 8.43 17.61
C LYS A 32 4.07 8.48 16.76
N GLY A 33 4.14 7.67 15.71
CA GLY A 33 5.27 7.63 14.79
C GLY A 33 5.09 8.45 13.51
N LEU A 34 3.92 9.08 13.31
CA LEU A 34 3.62 9.81 12.09
C LEU A 34 4.61 10.95 11.85
N ASP A 35 4.93 11.74 12.86
CA ASP A 35 5.86 12.87 12.73
C ASP A 35 7.26 12.40 12.27
N LYS A 36 7.73 11.24 12.75
CA LYS A 36 9.01 10.65 12.30
C LYS A 36 8.97 10.26 10.81
N ILE A 37 7.82 9.77 10.33
CA ILE A 37 7.62 9.42 8.93
C ILE A 37 7.61 10.68 8.08
N LEU A 38 6.84 11.69 8.46
CA LEU A 38 6.75 12.99 7.78
C LEU A 38 8.10 13.71 7.74
N ASP A 39 8.84 13.68 8.83
CA ASP A 39 10.20 14.22 8.90
C ASP A 39 11.17 13.53 7.92
N MET A 40 11.07 12.20 7.79
CA MET A 40 11.88 11.45 6.82
C MET A 40 11.55 11.87 5.38
N LEU A 41 10.28 11.99 5.05
CA LEU A 41 9.82 12.39 3.71
C LEU A 41 10.24 13.83 3.42
N LYS A 42 10.01 14.75 4.34
CA LYS A 42 10.38 16.18 4.21
C LYS A 42 11.89 16.38 4.03
N LYS A 43 12.73 15.67 4.79
CA LYS A 43 14.20 15.74 4.66
C LYS A 43 14.71 15.28 3.30
N ASN A 44 13.94 14.50 2.58
CA ASN A 44 14.30 13.97 1.27
C ASN A 44 13.49 14.61 0.12
N ASP A 45 12.73 15.66 0.39
CA ASP A 45 11.85 16.33 -0.60
C ASP A 45 10.97 15.30 -1.35
N THR A 46 10.42 14.35 -0.62
CA THR A 46 9.69 13.22 -1.17
C THR A 46 8.23 13.27 -0.78
N LEU A 47 7.34 13.23 -1.74
CA LEU A 47 5.91 13.04 -1.51
C LEU A 47 5.53 11.57 -1.52
N ALA A 48 4.52 11.21 -0.76
CA ALA A 48 3.99 9.85 -0.68
C ALA A 48 2.46 9.85 -0.63
N THR A 49 1.88 8.71 -0.99
CA THR A 49 0.47 8.42 -0.75
C THR A 49 0.34 7.58 0.51
N PHE A 50 -0.44 8.05 1.46
CA PHE A 50 -0.79 7.30 2.64
C PHE A 50 -2.10 6.54 2.38
N PHE A 51 -2.02 5.22 2.23
CA PHE A 51 -3.17 4.34 2.19
C PHE A 51 -3.61 4.08 3.63
N VAL A 52 -4.65 4.80 4.07
CA VAL A 52 -5.00 4.87 5.49
C VAL A 52 -6.15 3.95 5.83
N VAL A 53 -5.99 3.16 6.89
CA VAL A 53 -7.10 2.43 7.51
C VAL A 53 -8.03 3.43 8.19
N GLY A 54 -9.30 3.46 7.75
CA GLY A 54 -10.23 4.54 8.08
C GLY A 54 -10.51 4.72 9.58
N GLU A 55 -10.51 3.65 10.38
CA GLU A 55 -10.69 3.75 11.83
C GLU A 55 -9.62 4.60 12.52
N LEU A 56 -8.40 4.69 11.93
CA LEU A 56 -7.35 5.52 12.49
C LEU A 56 -7.68 7.00 12.36
N LEU A 57 -8.30 7.43 11.26
CA LEU A 57 -8.80 8.79 11.08
C LEU A 57 -10.01 9.08 11.99
N GLU A 58 -10.88 8.09 12.18
CA GLU A 58 -12.03 8.22 13.06
C GLU A 58 -11.60 8.44 14.52
N ASN A 59 -10.58 7.70 14.96
CA ASN A 59 -10.09 7.76 16.33
C ASN A 59 -9.09 8.91 16.56
N ASN A 60 -8.40 9.38 15.53
CA ASN A 60 -7.38 10.43 15.59
C ASN A 60 -7.48 11.33 14.35
N PRO A 61 -8.45 12.26 14.30
CA PRO A 61 -8.69 13.13 13.14
C PRO A 61 -7.47 13.97 12.74
N GLU A 62 -6.59 14.31 13.68
CA GLU A 62 -5.35 15.05 13.44
C GLU A 62 -4.37 14.33 12.47
N ILE A 63 -4.52 13.03 12.26
CA ILE A 63 -3.73 12.29 11.27
C ILE A 63 -3.99 12.85 9.86
N PHE A 64 -5.28 13.12 9.54
CA PHE A 64 -5.66 13.69 8.25
C PHE A 64 -4.98 15.04 8.03
N ASP A 65 -5.12 15.96 8.99
CA ASP A 65 -4.59 17.31 8.88
C ASP A 65 -3.06 17.29 8.72
N LYS A 66 -2.35 16.53 9.54
CA LYS A 66 -0.89 16.38 9.47
C LYS A 66 -0.42 15.87 8.11
N ILE A 67 -1.08 14.87 7.52
CA ILE A 67 -0.70 14.33 6.21
C ILE A 67 -0.91 15.37 5.11
N ILE A 68 -2.06 16.04 5.11
CA ILE A 68 -2.42 17.03 4.08
C ILE A 68 -1.59 18.33 4.21
N GLU A 69 -1.33 18.81 5.42
CA GLU A 69 -0.48 19.99 5.65
C GLU A 69 0.96 19.79 5.20
N ASN A 70 1.43 18.56 5.13
CA ASN A 70 2.73 18.18 4.56
C ASN A 70 2.65 17.81 3.06
N GLU A 71 1.57 18.17 2.36
CA GLU A 71 1.35 17.98 0.92
C GLU A 71 1.35 16.51 0.46
N HIS A 72 1.14 15.59 1.37
CA HIS A 72 1.00 14.17 1.03
C HIS A 72 -0.44 13.81 0.68
N GLU A 73 -0.61 12.75 -0.09
CA GLU A 73 -1.90 12.23 -0.50
C GLU A 73 -2.46 11.23 0.53
N ILE A 74 -3.79 11.23 0.70
CA ILE A 74 -4.52 10.20 1.44
C ILE A 74 -5.34 9.36 0.48
N ALA A 75 -5.16 8.04 0.57
CA ALA A 75 -5.90 7.03 -0.19
C ALA A 75 -6.56 6.02 0.76
N PHE A 76 -7.57 5.30 0.27
CA PHE A 76 -8.40 4.40 1.07
C PHE A 76 -7.76 3.01 1.19
N HIS A 77 -7.73 2.48 2.43
CA HIS A 77 -7.23 1.14 2.75
C HIS A 77 -8.25 0.32 3.57
N THR A 78 -9.53 0.40 3.21
CA THR A 78 -10.72 -0.03 3.93
C THR A 78 -10.88 0.64 5.31
N MET A 79 -12.08 0.51 5.92
CA MET A 79 -12.30 1.14 7.24
C MET A 79 -11.59 0.42 8.38
N TYR A 80 -11.46 -0.91 8.29
CA TYR A 80 -10.99 -1.77 9.39
C TYR A 80 -9.92 -2.76 8.97
N HIS A 81 -9.19 -2.45 7.89
CA HIS A 81 -8.19 -3.35 7.28
C HIS A 81 -8.78 -4.73 6.94
N THR A 82 -10.06 -4.77 6.56
CA THR A 82 -10.72 -6.00 6.15
C THR A 82 -10.31 -6.36 4.73
N MET A 83 -9.89 -7.62 4.50
CA MET A 83 -9.59 -8.12 3.16
C MET A 83 -10.87 -8.08 2.30
N ILE A 84 -10.75 -7.60 1.06
CA ILE A 84 -11.89 -7.35 0.17
C ILE A 84 -12.58 -8.62 -0.36
N ASP A 85 -11.91 -9.76 -0.28
CA ASP A 85 -12.45 -11.09 -0.57
C ASP A 85 -13.07 -11.79 0.65
N SER A 86 -13.14 -11.10 1.80
CA SER A 86 -13.78 -11.61 3.01
C SER A 86 -15.30 -11.74 2.86
N PRO A 87 -15.93 -12.70 3.51
CA PRO A 87 -17.39 -12.83 3.55
C PRO A 87 -18.05 -11.51 3.99
N ASN A 88 -19.14 -11.14 3.32
CA ASN A 88 -19.94 -9.92 3.58
C ASN A 88 -19.24 -8.58 3.32
N PHE A 89 -17.95 -8.52 2.94
CA PHE A 89 -17.29 -7.25 2.67
C PHE A 89 -17.98 -6.48 1.55
N LYS A 90 -18.38 -7.16 0.46
CA LYS A 90 -19.12 -6.55 -0.64
C LYS A 90 -20.39 -5.81 -0.19
N ALA A 91 -21.14 -6.38 0.74
CA ALA A 91 -22.35 -5.76 1.27
C ALA A 91 -22.06 -4.53 2.16
N ASN A 92 -20.91 -4.51 2.84
CA ASN A 92 -20.51 -3.43 3.73
C ASN A 92 -19.76 -2.29 3.01
N PHE A 93 -19.19 -2.56 1.84
CA PHE A 93 -18.34 -1.64 1.11
C PHE A 93 -18.96 -0.25 0.87
N PRO A 94 -20.25 -0.12 0.45
CA PRO A 94 -20.87 1.18 0.25
C PRO A 94 -20.87 2.06 1.50
N SER A 95 -21.08 1.46 2.69
CA SER A 95 -21.05 2.19 3.95
C SER A 95 -19.64 2.57 4.37
N GLU A 96 -18.67 1.69 4.16
CA GLU A 96 -17.26 1.96 4.49
C GLU A 96 -16.69 3.08 3.62
N ILE A 97 -16.89 3.03 2.31
CA ILE A 97 -16.38 4.06 1.38
C ILE A 97 -17.05 5.41 1.61
N ALA A 98 -18.36 5.44 1.90
CA ALA A 98 -19.08 6.67 2.24
C ALA A 98 -18.53 7.29 3.53
N LYS A 99 -18.27 6.49 4.57
CA LYS A 99 -17.69 6.92 5.83
C LYS A 99 -16.28 7.48 5.63
N PHE A 100 -15.42 6.77 4.89
CA PHE A 100 -14.07 7.25 4.59
C PHE A 100 -14.08 8.55 3.79
N SER A 101 -14.99 8.67 2.82
CA SER A 101 -15.17 9.89 2.04
C SER A 101 -15.56 11.09 2.92
N GLN A 102 -16.36 10.89 3.95
CA GLN A 102 -16.69 11.94 4.93
C GLN A 102 -15.47 12.33 5.76
N LEU A 103 -14.72 11.35 6.29
CA LEU A 103 -13.51 11.58 7.10
C LEU A 103 -12.41 12.33 6.33
N THR A 104 -12.34 12.15 5.01
CA THR A 104 -11.34 12.75 4.14
C THR A 104 -11.85 13.98 3.35
N ASN A 105 -13.03 14.51 3.69
CA ASN A 105 -13.65 15.62 2.98
C ASN A 105 -13.73 15.40 1.46
N LYS A 106 -13.97 14.15 1.02
CA LYS A 106 -14.05 13.70 -0.39
C LYS A 106 -12.76 13.93 -1.19
N LYS A 107 -11.60 14.04 -0.54
CA LYS A 107 -10.32 14.26 -1.21
C LYS A 107 -9.64 12.97 -1.68
N SER A 108 -9.99 11.81 -1.11
CA SER A 108 -9.38 10.52 -1.49
C SER A 108 -9.84 10.07 -2.87
N ARG A 109 -8.87 9.71 -3.71
CA ARG A 109 -9.08 9.24 -5.09
C ARG A 109 -8.39 7.92 -5.40
N GLY A 110 -7.62 7.40 -4.48
CA GLY A 110 -6.86 6.16 -4.61
C GLY A 110 -7.30 5.09 -3.63
N PHE A 111 -7.08 3.83 -4.03
CA PHE A 111 -7.38 2.67 -3.22
C PHE A 111 -6.21 1.68 -3.20
N ARG A 112 -6.08 0.95 -2.10
CA ARG A 112 -5.27 -0.27 -1.99
C ARG A 112 -6.00 -1.28 -1.13
N ALA A 113 -6.14 -2.51 -1.63
CA ALA A 113 -6.73 -3.60 -0.88
C ALA A 113 -5.80 -4.08 0.26
N PRO A 114 -6.29 -4.22 1.50
CA PRO A 114 -5.54 -4.84 2.58
C PRO A 114 -4.97 -6.20 2.17
N THR A 115 -3.70 -6.44 2.53
CA THR A 115 -2.97 -7.68 2.19
C THR A 115 -2.96 -8.00 0.69
N PHE A 116 -3.17 -6.98 -0.19
CA PHE A 116 -3.29 -7.18 -1.64
C PHE A 116 -4.33 -8.24 -2.02
N SER A 117 -5.48 -8.24 -1.33
CA SER A 117 -6.53 -9.26 -1.44
C SER A 117 -7.40 -9.15 -2.69
N LEU A 118 -6.96 -8.36 -3.69
CA LEU A 118 -7.61 -8.31 -5.00
C LEU A 118 -7.38 -9.62 -5.76
N ASN A 119 -8.47 -10.25 -6.16
CA ASN A 119 -8.49 -11.49 -6.94
C ASN A 119 -9.81 -11.62 -7.70
N ASN A 120 -10.01 -12.70 -8.45
CA ASN A 120 -11.22 -12.90 -9.26
C ASN A 120 -12.53 -12.89 -8.45
N THR A 121 -12.50 -13.26 -7.16
CA THR A 121 -13.72 -13.24 -6.32
C THR A 121 -14.04 -11.86 -5.78
N SER A 122 -13.07 -10.96 -5.77
CA SER A 122 -13.18 -9.58 -5.31
C SER A 122 -13.08 -8.53 -6.42
N SER A 123 -13.00 -8.95 -7.71
CA SER A 123 -12.85 -8.03 -8.87
C SER A 123 -13.97 -6.99 -8.98
N TRP A 124 -15.16 -7.28 -8.48
CA TRP A 124 -16.31 -6.37 -8.42
C TRP A 124 -15.96 -5.00 -7.79
N ILE A 125 -14.91 -4.93 -6.96
CA ILE A 125 -14.52 -3.69 -6.28
C ILE A 125 -14.02 -2.64 -7.28
N ILE A 126 -13.43 -3.05 -8.40
CA ILE A 126 -12.90 -2.15 -9.42
C ILE A 126 -14.01 -1.27 -10.00
N ASP A 127 -15.13 -1.88 -10.39
CA ASP A 127 -16.28 -1.12 -10.90
C ASP A 127 -16.88 -0.23 -9.80
N SER A 128 -17.03 -0.77 -8.59
CA SER A 128 -17.54 0.00 -7.46
C SER A 128 -16.67 1.22 -7.16
N LEU A 129 -15.33 1.08 -7.11
CA LEU A 129 -14.42 2.21 -6.91
C LEU A 129 -14.60 3.28 -7.99
N SER A 130 -14.71 2.87 -9.25
CA SER A 130 -14.96 3.80 -10.35
C SER A 130 -16.29 4.55 -10.18
N GLU A 131 -17.37 3.86 -9.78
CA GLU A 131 -18.68 4.47 -9.51
C GLU A 131 -18.62 5.52 -8.38
N TYR A 132 -17.77 5.31 -7.37
CA TYR A 132 -17.52 6.26 -6.29
C TYR A 132 -16.51 7.35 -6.65
N GLY A 133 -16.03 7.39 -7.92
CA GLY A 133 -15.14 8.42 -8.44
C GLY A 133 -13.69 8.29 -8.03
N TYR A 134 -13.24 7.09 -7.67
CA TYR A 134 -11.83 6.77 -7.52
C TYR A 134 -11.14 6.77 -8.89
N LEU A 135 -9.87 7.12 -8.93
CA LEU A 135 -9.10 7.26 -10.16
C LEU A 135 -8.12 6.11 -10.36
N TYR A 136 -7.63 5.52 -9.26
CA TYR A 136 -6.63 4.47 -9.33
C TYR A 136 -6.74 3.46 -8.19
N ASP A 137 -6.20 2.28 -8.47
CA ASP A 137 -5.92 1.20 -7.53
C ASP A 137 -4.42 0.88 -7.51
N SER A 138 -3.92 0.33 -6.43
CA SER A 138 -2.56 -0.20 -6.31
C SER A 138 -2.57 -1.48 -5.48
N SER A 139 -3.36 -2.46 -5.91
CA SER A 139 -3.57 -3.73 -5.21
C SER A 139 -2.92 -4.92 -5.91
N VAL A 140 -2.46 -4.77 -7.17
CA VAL A 140 -1.91 -5.88 -7.95
C VAL A 140 -0.43 -6.06 -7.65
N VAL A 141 -0.06 -7.29 -7.26
CA VAL A 141 1.32 -7.76 -7.19
C VAL A 141 1.54 -8.74 -8.34
N PRO A 142 2.34 -8.39 -9.39
CA PRO A 142 2.54 -9.25 -10.56
C PRO A 142 3.47 -10.45 -10.29
N ALA A 143 3.28 -11.13 -9.17
CA ALA A 143 4.08 -12.28 -8.75
C ALA A 143 3.22 -13.25 -7.94
N LYS A 144 3.59 -14.53 -7.91
CA LYS A 144 2.90 -15.51 -7.08
C LYS A 144 3.52 -15.54 -5.68
N THR A 145 2.70 -15.40 -4.66
CA THR A 145 3.08 -15.61 -3.25
C THR A 145 2.14 -16.62 -2.58
N ASP A 146 2.39 -16.96 -1.31
CA ASP A 146 1.50 -17.85 -0.55
C ASP A 146 0.20 -17.13 -0.11
N LEU A 147 0.18 -15.79 -0.07
CA LEU A 147 -0.92 -15.01 0.51
C LEU A 147 -1.69 -14.18 -0.53
N TYR A 148 -1.03 -13.72 -1.60
CA TYR A 148 -1.60 -12.80 -2.59
C TYR A 148 -0.83 -12.85 -3.91
N GLY A 149 -1.35 -12.16 -4.91
CA GLY A 149 -0.67 -11.91 -6.17
C GLY A 149 -1.44 -12.38 -7.40
N ILE A 150 -1.23 -11.65 -8.48
CA ILE A 150 -1.78 -11.90 -9.81
C ILE A 150 -0.58 -12.12 -10.77
N PRO A 151 -0.06 -13.34 -10.90
CA PRO A 151 1.26 -13.61 -11.48
C PRO A 151 1.45 -13.16 -12.93
N ASN A 152 0.36 -13.12 -13.71
CA ASN A 152 0.39 -12.78 -15.13
C ASN A 152 0.08 -11.30 -15.40
N ALA A 153 -0.20 -10.52 -14.35
CA ALA A 153 -0.55 -9.11 -14.49
C ALA A 153 0.56 -8.30 -15.17
N GLU A 154 0.16 -7.19 -15.80
CA GLU A 154 1.09 -6.18 -16.32
C GLU A 154 2.01 -5.68 -15.21
N THR A 155 3.20 -5.22 -15.59
CA THR A 155 4.20 -4.67 -14.65
C THR A 155 4.32 -3.16 -14.76
N ARG A 156 3.60 -2.56 -15.71
CA ARG A 156 3.46 -1.10 -15.90
C ARG A 156 2.05 -0.68 -15.50
N PRO A 157 1.79 0.61 -15.27
CA PRO A 157 0.43 1.09 -15.09
C PRO A 157 -0.46 0.72 -16.28
N TYR A 158 -1.70 0.29 -16.00
CA TYR A 158 -2.65 -0.14 -17.02
C TYR A 158 -4.10 0.11 -16.55
N ARG A 159 -5.04 0.19 -17.48
CA ARG A 159 -6.46 0.31 -17.16
C ARG A 159 -6.99 -1.04 -16.75
N ILE A 160 -7.57 -1.08 -15.55
CA ILE A 160 -8.13 -2.28 -14.95
C ILE A 160 -9.66 -2.23 -14.95
N SER A 161 -10.29 -3.38 -15.13
CA SER A 161 -11.74 -3.57 -14.98
C SER A 161 -12.03 -4.82 -14.14
N SER A 162 -13.29 -5.02 -13.75
CA SER A 162 -13.71 -6.25 -13.05
C SER A 162 -13.54 -7.52 -13.90
N ASP A 163 -13.54 -7.38 -15.22
CA ASP A 163 -13.39 -8.47 -16.18
C ASP A 163 -11.92 -8.74 -16.52
N SER A 164 -11.03 -7.77 -16.32
CA SER A 164 -9.60 -7.88 -16.65
C SER A 164 -8.72 -7.32 -15.53
N LEU A 165 -8.29 -8.19 -14.62
CA LEU A 165 -7.34 -7.86 -13.55
C LEU A 165 -5.86 -7.97 -13.97
N GLU A 166 -5.56 -8.62 -15.09
CA GLU A 166 -4.19 -8.95 -15.51
C GLU A 166 -3.66 -8.07 -16.64
N LYS A 167 -4.56 -7.57 -17.49
CA LYS A 167 -4.22 -6.90 -18.75
C LYS A 167 -4.92 -5.59 -18.93
N ASP A 168 -4.27 -4.68 -19.65
CA ASP A 168 -4.89 -3.40 -20.03
C ASP A 168 -6.23 -3.64 -20.74
N ASP A 169 -7.27 -3.04 -20.19
CA ASP A 169 -8.60 -3.05 -20.72
C ASP A 169 -8.94 -1.65 -21.26
N PRO A 170 -9.13 -1.48 -22.58
CA PRO A 170 -9.47 -0.19 -23.17
C PRO A 170 -10.73 0.47 -22.58
N ASP A 171 -11.65 -0.32 -22.05
CA ASP A 171 -12.89 0.15 -21.42
C ASP A 171 -12.75 0.32 -19.90
N GLY A 172 -11.61 -0.06 -19.32
CA GLY A 172 -11.30 0.09 -17.89
C GLY A 172 -11.28 1.56 -17.49
N LYS A 173 -12.00 1.87 -16.42
CA LYS A 173 -12.17 3.24 -15.91
C LYS A 173 -11.23 3.58 -14.74
N LEU A 174 -10.53 2.61 -14.22
CA LEU A 174 -9.60 2.74 -13.12
C LEU A 174 -8.18 2.44 -13.58
N LEU A 175 -7.20 3.20 -13.11
CA LEU A 175 -5.79 2.92 -13.41
C LEU A 175 -5.20 2.06 -12.31
N GLU A 176 -4.64 0.91 -12.66
CA GLU A 176 -3.85 0.08 -11.73
C GLU A 176 -2.38 0.50 -11.77
N PHE A 177 -1.80 0.64 -10.59
CA PHE A 177 -0.35 0.82 -10.38
C PHE A 177 0.24 -0.42 -9.73
N PRO A 178 0.69 -1.42 -10.51
CA PRO A 178 1.20 -2.68 -9.97
C PRO A 178 2.46 -2.49 -9.15
N LEU A 179 2.61 -3.30 -8.11
CA LEU A 179 3.77 -3.27 -7.22
C LEU A 179 5.05 -3.73 -7.95
N LEU A 180 6.18 -3.12 -7.58
CA LEU A 180 7.49 -3.47 -8.10
C LEU A 180 7.81 -4.95 -7.86
N ILE A 181 8.24 -5.62 -8.93
CA ILE A 181 8.77 -6.97 -8.89
C ILE A 181 10.22 -7.02 -9.41
N THR A 182 10.89 -8.10 -9.12
CA THR A 182 12.18 -8.46 -9.73
C THR A 182 12.12 -9.89 -10.27
N ASN A 183 13.04 -10.24 -11.14
CA ASN A 183 13.19 -11.61 -11.62
C ASN A 183 14.35 -12.29 -10.88
N PHE A 184 14.07 -13.46 -10.32
CA PHE A 184 15.05 -14.31 -9.68
C PHE A 184 14.90 -15.74 -10.20
N LEU A 185 15.94 -16.26 -10.84
CA LEU A 185 15.95 -17.60 -11.48
C LEU A 185 14.72 -17.83 -12.40
N GLY A 186 14.37 -16.84 -13.21
CA GLY A 186 13.24 -16.91 -14.14
C GLY A 186 11.85 -16.76 -13.51
N LYS A 187 11.75 -16.52 -12.19
CA LYS A 187 10.48 -16.31 -11.49
C LYS A 187 10.33 -14.86 -11.08
N ARG A 188 9.12 -14.34 -11.19
CA ARG A 188 8.74 -13.03 -10.65
C ARG A 188 8.68 -13.09 -9.12
N VAL A 189 9.39 -12.18 -8.45
CA VAL A 189 9.46 -12.07 -6.98
C VAL A 189 9.10 -10.64 -6.58
N PRO A 190 8.22 -10.43 -5.60
CA PRO A 190 7.93 -9.09 -5.11
C PRO A 190 9.20 -8.39 -4.61
N ALA A 191 9.35 -7.10 -4.94
CA ALA A 191 10.48 -6.27 -4.52
C ALA A 191 10.05 -4.89 -4.01
N ALA A 192 8.74 -4.67 -3.93
CA ALA A 192 8.15 -3.37 -3.66
C ALA A 192 8.25 -2.93 -2.19
N GLY A 193 8.10 -3.86 -1.23
CA GLY A 193 7.98 -3.43 0.17
C GLY A 193 7.77 -4.58 1.16
N GLY A 194 7.34 -4.23 2.37
CA GLY A 194 6.99 -5.17 3.43
C GLY A 194 8.12 -6.14 3.77
N PHE A 195 7.78 -7.40 3.92
CA PHE A 195 8.73 -8.49 4.19
C PHE A 195 9.87 -8.55 3.15
N TYR A 196 9.56 -8.32 1.87
CA TYR A 196 10.56 -8.37 0.80
C TYR A 196 11.55 -7.19 0.88
N LEU A 197 11.11 -5.99 1.23
CA LEU A 197 12.01 -4.88 1.49
C LEU A 197 13.01 -5.23 2.60
N ARG A 198 12.56 -5.89 3.66
CA ARG A 198 13.39 -6.23 4.82
C ARG A 198 14.36 -7.39 4.57
N THR A 199 13.97 -8.34 3.71
CA THR A 199 14.72 -9.58 3.46
C THR A 199 15.66 -9.51 2.25
N LEU A 200 15.22 -8.93 1.13
CA LEU A 200 16.03 -8.85 -0.07
C LEU A 200 17.26 -7.96 0.14
N PRO A 201 18.40 -8.26 -0.49
CA PRO A 201 19.54 -7.36 -0.51
C PRO A 201 19.15 -6.00 -1.13
N ALA A 202 19.65 -4.89 -0.56
CA ALA A 202 19.37 -3.54 -1.08
C ALA A 202 19.74 -3.42 -2.57
N ARG A 203 20.84 -4.04 -3.01
CA ARG A 203 21.27 -4.05 -4.41
C ARG A 203 20.21 -4.68 -5.34
N THR A 204 19.51 -5.71 -4.90
CA THR A 204 18.43 -6.35 -5.69
C THR A 204 17.28 -5.39 -5.93
N ILE A 205 16.85 -4.69 -4.89
CA ILE A 205 15.75 -3.71 -4.99
C ILE A 205 16.16 -2.52 -5.87
N LYS A 206 17.37 -1.98 -5.66
CA LYS A 206 17.90 -0.88 -6.47
C LYS A 206 18.00 -1.26 -7.94
N ASN A 207 18.46 -2.47 -8.25
CA ASN A 207 18.52 -2.96 -9.62
C ASN A 207 17.13 -3.13 -10.25
N ALA A 208 16.13 -3.55 -9.45
CA ALA A 208 14.75 -3.63 -9.91
C ALA A 208 14.20 -2.24 -10.26
N ILE A 209 14.38 -1.23 -9.38
CA ILE A 209 13.98 0.16 -9.65
C ILE A 209 14.66 0.67 -10.94
N LYS A 210 15.99 0.57 -11.03
CA LYS A 210 16.74 1.00 -12.23
C LYS A 210 16.29 0.31 -13.52
N ASN A 211 15.83 -0.95 -13.42
CA ASN A 211 15.33 -1.68 -14.57
C ASN A 211 13.97 -1.14 -15.05
N TYR A 212 13.10 -0.74 -14.11
CA TYR A 212 11.83 -0.08 -14.42
C TYR A 212 12.06 1.30 -15.01
N GLU A 213 12.93 2.11 -14.41
CA GLU A 213 13.28 3.45 -14.92
C GLU A 213 13.84 3.41 -16.35
N ARG A 214 14.69 2.43 -16.70
CA ARG A 214 15.19 2.25 -18.07
C ARG A 214 14.10 1.91 -19.08
N GLN A 215 12.99 1.39 -18.63
CA GLN A 215 11.82 1.07 -19.46
C GLN A 215 10.77 2.19 -19.41
N GLU A 216 11.08 3.30 -18.74
CA GLU A 216 10.16 4.41 -18.52
C GLU A 216 8.87 4.00 -17.76
N ILE A 217 9.01 2.99 -16.89
CA ILE A 217 7.93 2.48 -16.03
C ILE A 217 8.17 2.99 -14.61
N PRO A 218 7.17 3.60 -13.94
CA PRO A 218 7.32 3.95 -12.53
C PRO A 218 7.43 2.70 -11.67
N ALA A 219 8.44 2.63 -10.81
CA ALA A 219 8.52 1.58 -9.80
C ALA A 219 7.61 1.95 -8.63
N THR A 220 6.59 1.13 -8.37
CA THR A 220 5.68 1.32 -7.23
C THR A 220 6.22 0.59 -6.01
N LEU A 221 6.64 1.35 -4.99
CA LEU A 221 7.09 0.83 -3.70
C LEU A 221 6.04 1.08 -2.62
N TYR A 222 6.05 0.24 -1.59
CA TYR A 222 5.25 0.46 -0.38
C TYR A 222 6.03 0.08 0.89
N ILE A 223 5.56 0.62 2.02
CA ILE A 223 6.02 0.23 3.34
C ILE A 223 4.89 0.52 4.35
N HIS A 224 4.81 -0.32 5.39
CA HIS A 224 3.82 -0.09 6.44
C HIS A 224 4.34 0.90 7.49
N SER A 225 3.45 1.66 8.11
CA SER A 225 3.76 2.58 9.21
C SER A 225 4.52 1.90 10.34
N TRP A 226 4.10 0.70 10.77
CA TRP A 226 4.75 -0.06 11.84
C TRP A 226 6.16 -0.59 11.47
N GLU A 227 6.49 -0.69 10.19
CA GLU A 227 7.85 -1.01 9.74
C GLU A 227 8.77 0.22 9.83
N LEU A 228 8.23 1.42 9.61
CA LEU A 228 8.96 2.68 9.75
C LEU A 228 9.14 3.11 11.22
N THR A 229 8.23 2.66 12.07
CA THR A 229 8.21 3.03 13.50
C THR A 229 8.20 1.79 14.41
N PRO A 230 9.21 0.91 14.27
CA PRO A 230 9.27 -0.39 14.97
C PRO A 230 9.33 -0.27 16.49
N GLU A 231 9.63 0.90 17.02
CA GLU A 231 9.60 1.21 18.46
C GLU A 231 8.21 1.14 19.07
N PHE A 232 7.18 1.35 18.26
CA PHE A 232 5.78 1.25 18.71
C PHE A 232 5.16 -0.13 18.48
N MET A 233 5.86 -1.02 17.75
CA MET A 233 5.42 -2.39 17.47
C MET A 233 5.58 -3.29 18.69
N PRO A 234 4.53 -3.82 19.32
CA PRO A 234 4.65 -4.69 20.48
C PRO A 234 5.28 -6.04 20.10
N ARG A 235 5.89 -6.70 21.08
CA ARG A 235 6.38 -8.07 20.94
C ARG A 235 5.28 -9.06 21.34
N LEU A 236 4.72 -9.74 20.35
CA LEU A 236 3.66 -10.72 20.53
C LEU A 236 4.20 -12.15 20.56
N PRO A 237 3.54 -13.07 21.29
CA PRO A 237 3.91 -14.49 21.37
C PRO A 237 3.47 -15.25 20.13
N LEU A 238 3.97 -14.87 18.95
CA LEU A 238 3.61 -15.48 17.67
C LEU A 238 4.35 -16.81 17.45
N PRO A 239 3.77 -17.76 16.70
CA PRO A 239 4.46 -18.95 16.19
C PRO A 239 5.69 -18.57 15.37
N THR A 240 6.67 -19.47 15.30
CA THR A 240 8.00 -19.20 14.72
C THR A 240 7.93 -18.61 13.29
N LYS A 241 7.09 -19.16 12.41
CA LYS A 241 6.94 -18.66 11.04
C LYS A 241 6.41 -17.22 11.03
N ASP A 242 5.32 -16.95 11.74
CA ASP A 242 4.67 -15.64 11.76
C ASP A 242 5.53 -14.60 12.50
N LYS A 243 6.20 -15.04 13.56
CA LYS A 243 7.21 -14.24 14.28
C LYS A 243 8.36 -13.82 13.35
N PHE A 244 8.87 -14.74 12.54
CA PHE A 244 9.92 -14.44 11.57
C PHE A 244 9.42 -13.44 10.53
N ILE A 245 8.27 -13.68 9.89
CA ILE A 245 7.72 -12.77 8.87
C ILE A 245 7.48 -11.38 9.45
N THR A 246 6.96 -11.28 10.67
CA THR A 246 6.62 -10.00 11.31
C THR A 246 7.86 -9.22 11.74
N TYR A 247 8.84 -9.87 12.39
CA TYR A 247 9.91 -9.14 13.10
C TYR A 247 11.28 -9.22 12.44
N HIS A 248 11.47 -10.07 11.41
CA HIS A 248 12.78 -10.20 10.76
C HIS A 248 13.24 -8.87 10.15
N ASN A 249 14.42 -8.41 10.55
CA ASN A 249 15.02 -7.13 10.11
C ASN A 249 14.14 -5.88 10.27
N LEU A 250 13.10 -5.93 11.12
CA LEU A 250 12.16 -4.83 11.30
C LEU A 250 12.88 -3.51 11.65
N GLN A 251 13.84 -3.55 12.56
CA GLN A 251 14.63 -2.39 12.97
C GLN A 251 15.49 -1.75 11.85
N LYS A 252 15.66 -2.46 10.73
CA LYS A 252 16.43 -1.97 9.57
C LYS A 252 15.54 -1.35 8.48
N ALA A 253 14.21 -1.51 8.59
CA ALA A 253 13.27 -1.10 7.55
C ALA A 253 13.33 0.39 7.28
N PHE A 254 13.27 1.23 8.33
CA PHE A 254 13.39 2.68 8.24
C PHE A 254 14.68 3.11 7.51
N THR A 255 15.83 2.62 7.97
CA THR A 255 17.13 3.00 7.36
C THR A 255 17.20 2.57 5.89
N LYS A 256 16.63 1.39 5.57
CA LYS A 256 16.67 0.89 4.20
C LYS A 256 15.76 1.70 3.27
N MET A 257 14.53 2.03 3.70
CA MET A 257 13.64 2.89 2.95
C MET A 257 14.23 4.30 2.78
N ASN A 258 14.73 4.90 3.86
CA ASN A 258 15.37 6.22 3.80
C ASN A 258 16.53 6.28 2.79
N ARG A 259 17.35 5.22 2.68
CA ARG A 259 18.41 5.14 1.64
C ARG A 259 17.84 5.01 0.23
N LEU A 260 16.70 4.35 0.04
CA LEU A 260 16.08 4.25 -1.29
C LEU A 260 15.54 5.60 -1.74
N ILE A 261 14.86 6.33 -0.87
CA ILE A 261 14.34 7.66 -1.21
C ILE A 261 15.44 8.74 -1.34
N GLN A 262 16.64 8.51 -0.79
CA GLN A 262 17.83 9.35 -1.04
C GLN A 262 18.47 9.08 -2.40
N GLU A 263 18.30 7.90 -2.97
CA GLU A 263 18.96 7.49 -4.22
C GLU A 263 18.04 7.60 -5.44
N PHE A 264 16.73 7.53 -5.24
CA PHE A 264 15.72 7.52 -6.29
C PHE A 264 14.64 8.56 -6.02
N GLU A 265 14.14 9.19 -7.07
CA GLU A 265 13.04 10.14 -6.97
C GLU A 265 11.70 9.40 -6.82
N PHE A 266 10.95 9.77 -5.79
CA PHE A 266 9.61 9.25 -5.53
C PHE A 266 8.60 10.40 -5.39
N THR A 267 7.33 10.08 -5.69
CA THR A 267 6.21 11.00 -5.51
C THR A 267 4.94 10.25 -5.10
N SER A 268 3.88 10.98 -4.74
CA SER A 268 2.54 10.44 -4.55
C SER A 268 1.90 10.03 -5.88
N PHE A 269 0.90 9.17 -5.83
CA PHE A 269 0.16 8.72 -7.01
C PHE A 269 -0.64 9.87 -7.64
N GLU A 270 -1.30 10.70 -6.83
CA GLU A 270 -2.05 11.87 -7.30
C GLU A 270 -1.15 12.85 -8.07
N LYS A 271 0.02 13.18 -7.52
CA LYS A 271 0.96 14.08 -8.19
C LYS A 271 1.52 13.47 -9.48
N PHE A 272 1.75 12.16 -9.49
CA PHE A 272 2.18 11.45 -10.69
C PHE A 272 1.11 11.53 -11.79
N LEU A 273 -0.17 11.31 -11.45
CA LEU A 273 -1.30 11.42 -12.36
C LEU A 273 -1.44 12.85 -12.92
N GLY A 274 -1.34 13.86 -12.07
CA GLY A 274 -1.43 15.26 -12.48
C GLY A 274 -0.32 15.71 -13.45
N ASN A 275 0.86 15.11 -13.34
CA ASN A 275 2.00 15.43 -14.21
C ASN A 275 2.01 14.69 -15.55
N ASN A 276 1.27 13.60 -15.69
CA ASN A 276 1.41 12.68 -16.82
C ASN A 276 0.12 12.53 -17.64
N SER A 277 -0.84 13.36 -17.63
CA SER A 277 -2.04 13.34 -18.53
C SER A 277 -2.39 11.93 -19.08
N ILE A 278 -2.54 10.95 -18.16
CA ILE A 278 -2.66 9.52 -18.53
C ILE A 278 -4.12 9.15 -18.92
N PHE A 279 -5.05 10.08 -18.80
CA PHE A 279 -6.46 9.97 -19.23
C PHE A 279 -6.85 11.06 -20.20
#